data_e54751fb75fbd789248415be97d389f6
#
_entry.id   e54751fb75fbd789248415be97d389f6
#
_cell.length_a   1.000
_cell.length_b   1.000
_cell.length_c   1.000
_cell.angle_alpha   90.00
_cell.angle_beta   90.00
_cell.angle_gamma   90.00
#
_symmetry.space_group_name_H-M   'P 1'
#
loop_
_entity.id
_entity.type
_entity.pdbx_description
1 polymer ?
#
loop_
_entity_poly.entity_id
_entity_poly.type
_entity_poly.pdbx_seq_one_letter_code
_entity_poly.pdbx_strand_id
1 'polypeptide(L)'
;MKKTKMKLNTRKMVLTAMLACLAFVLNTFVYFPAMAPFQHFVNVIAAVFLGPWYGCAAALLCGIMRMMSGRTIQAVIGAIFGPILGGLLYRKTRSIYLVLVGEVIGTGFVGAMASYPLMKWFYALDAQSPFYYIPFYTRSAVVGAAMGVAVLLILKRSGAMKRLQEQLER
;
A
#
# COMPACT_ATOMS: atom_id res chain seq x y z
N MET A 1 -28.49 -12.36 -11.28
CA MET A 1 -27.27 -11.76 -10.66
C MET A 1 -27.55 -10.30 -10.31
N LYS A 2 -27.75 -9.95 -9.02
CA LYS A 2 -27.88 -8.55 -8.59
C LYS A 2 -26.54 -7.84 -8.77
N LYS A 3 -26.42 -6.95 -9.74
CA LYS A 3 -25.28 -6.03 -9.85
C LYS A 3 -25.32 -5.10 -8.63
N THR A 4 -24.52 -5.39 -7.62
CA THR A 4 -24.30 -4.51 -6.48
C THR A 4 -23.57 -3.28 -7.01
N LYS A 5 -24.30 -2.20 -7.30
CA LYS A 5 -23.71 -0.89 -7.62
C LYS A 5 -22.86 -0.48 -6.43
N MET A 6 -21.56 -0.42 -6.59
CA MET A 6 -20.65 0.09 -5.59
C MET A 6 -20.98 1.58 -5.39
N LYS A 7 -21.62 1.93 -4.28
CA LYS A 7 -21.87 3.33 -3.94
C LYS A 7 -20.53 3.98 -3.62
N LEU A 8 -20.14 4.96 -4.42
CA LEU A 8 -18.95 5.77 -4.17
C LEU A 8 -19.17 6.55 -2.86
N ASN A 9 -18.23 6.42 -1.94
CA ASN A 9 -18.25 7.15 -0.67
C ASN A 9 -17.26 8.33 -0.79
N THR A 10 -17.79 9.55 -0.84
CA THR A 10 -17.01 10.79 -1.00
C THR A 10 -15.94 10.94 0.09
N ARG A 11 -16.24 10.59 1.35
CA ARG A 11 -15.26 10.68 2.45
C ARG A 11 -14.08 9.73 2.23
N LYS A 12 -14.36 8.50 1.78
CA LYS A 12 -13.31 7.53 1.44
C LYS A 12 -12.50 8.00 0.24
N MET A 13 -13.11 8.63 -0.76
CA MET A 13 -12.40 9.21 -1.91
C MET A 13 -11.45 10.34 -1.49
N VAL A 14 -11.92 11.26 -0.64
CA VAL A 14 -11.09 12.35 -0.11
C VAL A 14 -9.91 11.78 0.69
N LEU A 15 -10.18 10.84 1.60
CA LEU A 15 -9.11 10.21 2.38
C LEU A 15 -8.13 9.43 1.49
N THR A 16 -8.61 8.79 0.42
CA THR A 16 -7.77 8.12 -0.58
C THR A 16 -6.78 9.09 -1.20
N ALA A 17 -7.26 10.26 -1.65
CA ALA A 17 -6.41 11.29 -2.24
C ALA A 17 -5.41 11.85 -1.21
N MET A 18 -5.86 12.14 0.01
CA MET A 18 -5.00 12.63 1.09
C MET A 18 -3.87 11.64 1.43
N LEU A 19 -4.19 10.35 1.55
CA LEU A 19 -3.20 9.32 1.84
C LEU A 19 -2.23 9.11 0.67
N ALA A 20 -2.71 9.20 -0.57
CA ALA A 20 -1.84 9.15 -1.75
C ALA A 20 -0.85 10.31 -1.78
N CYS A 21 -1.32 11.55 -1.52
CA CYS A 21 -0.46 12.72 -1.43
C CYS A 21 0.54 12.60 -0.26
N LEU A 22 0.09 12.17 0.91
CA LEU A 22 0.96 11.96 2.08
C LEU A 22 2.08 10.96 1.77
N ALA A 23 1.72 9.81 1.17
CA ALA A 23 2.70 8.81 0.77
C ALA A 23 3.70 9.36 -0.25
N PHE A 24 3.23 10.14 -1.23
CA PHE A 24 4.09 10.78 -2.24
C PHE A 24 5.07 11.76 -1.60
N VAL A 25 4.59 12.67 -0.76
CA VAL A 25 5.42 13.65 -0.06
C VAL A 25 6.47 12.95 0.80
N LEU A 26 6.07 12.00 1.66
CA LEU A 26 7.00 11.28 2.52
C LEU A 26 8.07 10.52 1.72
N ASN A 27 7.70 9.86 0.62
CA ASN A 27 8.67 9.14 -0.23
C ASN A 27 9.58 10.06 -1.05
N THR A 28 9.19 11.33 -1.24
CA THR A 28 9.98 12.31 -1.99
C THR A 28 11.01 12.99 -1.10
N PHE A 29 10.60 13.43 0.09
CA PHE A 29 11.44 14.21 1.00
C PHE A 29 12.25 13.37 1.98
N VAL A 30 11.83 12.17 2.29
CA VAL A 30 12.58 11.26 3.18
C VAL A 30 13.18 10.12 2.34
N TYR A 31 14.46 10.27 2.03
CA TYR A 31 15.16 9.33 1.19
C TYR A 31 15.68 8.13 1.97
N PHE A 32 15.33 6.95 1.51
CA PHE A 32 15.93 5.69 1.93
C PHE A 32 16.55 4.99 0.72
N PRO A 33 17.86 4.66 0.74
CA PRO A 33 18.51 3.98 -0.36
C PRO A 33 17.82 2.66 -0.70
N ALA A 34 17.40 2.51 -1.96
CA ALA A 34 16.71 1.33 -2.51
C ALA A 34 15.47 0.88 -1.72
N MET A 35 14.81 1.78 -0.97
CA MET A 35 13.63 1.48 -0.15
C MET A 35 12.59 2.59 -0.26
N ALA A 36 11.30 2.24 -0.06
CA ALA A 36 10.19 3.19 0.01
C ALA A 36 9.26 2.84 1.20
N PRO A 37 9.76 2.83 2.45
CA PRO A 37 8.99 2.34 3.59
C PRO A 37 7.71 3.13 3.84
N PHE A 38 7.68 4.41 3.53
CA PHE A 38 6.49 5.24 3.71
C PHE A 38 5.34 4.88 2.77
N GLN A 39 5.62 4.29 1.59
CA GLN A 39 4.57 3.73 0.75
C GLN A 39 3.82 2.62 1.51
N HIS A 40 4.55 1.69 2.12
CA HIS A 40 3.99 0.55 2.83
C HIS A 40 3.38 0.94 4.17
N PHE A 41 3.93 1.95 4.83
CA PHE A 41 3.34 2.60 5.99
C PHE A 41 1.92 3.11 5.70
N VAL A 42 1.77 3.88 4.64
CA VAL A 42 0.47 4.42 4.23
C VAL A 42 -0.45 3.33 3.70
N ASN A 43 0.08 2.32 3.00
CA ASN A 43 -0.69 1.18 2.52
C ASN A 43 -1.40 0.44 3.66
N VAL A 44 -0.70 0.19 4.78
CA VAL A 44 -1.27 -0.47 5.97
C VAL A 44 -2.39 0.37 6.59
N ILE A 45 -2.20 1.68 6.69
CA ILE A 45 -3.23 2.61 7.18
C ILE A 45 -4.44 2.60 6.23
N ALA A 46 -4.20 2.73 4.92
CA ALA A 46 -5.24 2.71 3.91
C ALA A 46 -6.03 1.39 3.91
N ALA A 47 -5.34 0.25 4.05
CA ALA A 47 -5.98 -1.07 4.12
C ALA A 47 -6.99 -1.17 5.29
N VAL A 48 -6.69 -0.57 6.44
CA VAL A 48 -7.53 -0.60 7.64
C VAL A 48 -8.71 0.38 7.57
N PHE A 49 -8.49 1.60 7.09
CA PHE A 49 -9.53 2.63 7.05
C PHE A 49 -10.35 2.62 5.78
N LEU A 50 -9.74 2.35 4.65
CA LEU A 50 -10.37 2.42 3.33
C LEU A 50 -10.78 1.05 2.79
N GLY A 51 -10.10 -0.01 3.26
CA GLY A 51 -10.26 -1.36 2.73
C GLY A 51 -9.49 -1.58 1.43
N PRO A 52 -9.64 -2.78 0.80
CA PRO A 52 -8.75 -3.22 -0.28
C PRO A 52 -8.80 -2.34 -1.53
N TRP A 53 -9.97 -1.91 -1.97
CA TRP A 53 -10.13 -1.21 -3.24
C TRP A 53 -9.71 0.26 -3.20
N TYR A 54 -10.16 1.00 -2.19
CA TYR A 54 -9.73 2.38 -1.99
C TYR A 54 -8.26 2.46 -1.56
N GLY A 55 -7.77 1.47 -0.77
CA GLY A 55 -6.36 1.36 -0.42
C GLY A 55 -5.49 1.11 -1.65
N CYS A 56 -5.93 0.22 -2.55
CA CYS A 56 -5.28 0.02 -3.85
C CYS A 56 -5.28 1.30 -4.69
N ALA A 57 -6.38 2.04 -4.73
CA ALA A 57 -6.47 3.30 -5.45
C ALA A 57 -5.49 4.36 -4.88
N ALA A 58 -5.35 4.47 -3.56
CA ALA A 58 -4.38 5.35 -2.94
C ALA A 58 -2.93 4.97 -3.32
N ALA A 59 -2.62 3.68 -3.28
CA ALA A 59 -1.31 3.17 -3.67
C ALA A 59 -1.00 3.40 -5.15
N LEU A 60 -1.99 3.18 -6.02
CA LEU A 60 -1.88 3.42 -7.45
C LEU A 60 -1.64 4.90 -7.76
N LEU A 61 -2.41 5.80 -7.17
CA LEU A 61 -2.24 7.25 -7.34
C LEU A 61 -0.85 7.71 -6.90
N CYS A 62 -0.39 7.28 -5.71
CA CYS A 62 0.96 7.57 -5.24
C CYS A 62 2.02 6.99 -6.19
N GLY A 63 1.85 5.75 -6.65
CA GLY A 63 2.76 5.10 -7.60
C GLY A 63 2.88 5.87 -8.90
N ILE A 64 1.76 6.34 -9.47
CA ILE A 64 1.71 7.16 -10.69
C ILE A 64 2.45 8.48 -10.47
N MET A 65 2.17 9.21 -9.38
CA MET A 65 2.86 10.47 -9.06
C MET A 65 4.37 10.25 -8.94
N ARG A 66 4.80 9.18 -8.30
CA ARG A 66 6.22 8.80 -8.20
C ARG A 66 6.83 8.48 -9.56
N MET A 67 6.10 7.76 -10.41
CA MET A 67 6.56 7.46 -11.77
C MET A 67 6.70 8.74 -12.61
N MET A 68 5.75 9.67 -12.51
CA MET A 68 5.83 11.00 -13.16
C MET A 68 7.00 11.84 -12.63
N SER A 69 7.45 11.59 -11.40
CA SER A 69 8.62 12.21 -10.79
C SER A 69 9.95 11.50 -11.09
N GLY A 70 9.98 10.64 -12.13
CA GLY A 70 11.20 9.98 -12.60
C GLY A 70 11.50 8.63 -11.94
N ARG A 71 10.56 8.05 -11.19
CA ARG A 71 10.71 6.68 -10.71
C ARG A 71 10.27 5.67 -11.77
N THR A 72 10.79 4.45 -11.68
CA THR A 72 10.41 3.37 -12.60
C THR A 72 8.99 2.88 -12.34
N ILE A 73 8.44 2.07 -13.26
CA ILE A 73 7.13 1.42 -13.13
C ILE A 73 7.00 0.56 -11.86
N GLN A 74 8.11 0.19 -11.24
CA GLN A 74 8.14 -0.50 -9.95
C GLN A 74 7.42 0.28 -8.85
N ALA A 75 7.41 1.62 -8.92
CA ALA A 75 6.71 2.47 -7.98
C ALA A 75 5.19 2.23 -8.00
N VAL A 76 4.63 1.81 -9.13
CA VAL A 76 3.22 1.46 -9.29
C VAL A 76 2.98 0.01 -8.90
N ILE A 77 3.67 -0.92 -9.57
CA ILE A 77 3.41 -2.35 -9.45
C ILE A 77 3.75 -2.86 -8.03
N GLY A 78 4.84 -2.37 -7.45
CA GLY A 78 5.23 -2.73 -6.09
C GLY A 78 4.29 -2.22 -4.99
N ALA A 79 3.45 -1.23 -5.30
CA ALA A 79 2.62 -0.60 -4.28
C ALA A 79 1.21 -1.21 -4.14
N ILE A 80 0.65 -1.78 -5.22
CA ILE A 80 -0.79 -2.08 -5.31
C ILE A 80 -1.22 -3.38 -4.63
N PHE A 81 -0.38 -4.40 -4.62
CA PHE A 81 -0.76 -5.75 -4.12
C PHE A 81 -0.85 -5.81 -2.60
N GLY A 82 -0.01 -5.05 -1.90
CA GLY A 82 0.00 -4.99 -0.45
C GLY A 82 -1.33 -4.56 0.17
N PRO A 83 -1.86 -3.37 -0.16
CA PRO A 83 -3.13 -2.89 0.40
C PRO A 83 -4.33 -3.73 -0.05
N ILE A 84 -4.28 -4.41 -1.20
CA ILE A 84 -5.33 -5.36 -1.59
C ILE A 84 -5.34 -6.54 -0.63
N LEU A 85 -4.21 -7.25 -0.47
CA LEU A 85 -4.15 -8.42 0.41
C LEU A 85 -4.34 -8.04 1.87
N GLY A 86 -3.67 -7.00 2.35
CA GLY A 86 -3.83 -6.49 3.72
C GLY A 86 -5.27 -6.08 4.02
N GLY A 87 -5.92 -5.38 3.09
CA GLY A 87 -7.31 -4.95 3.22
C GLY A 87 -8.30 -6.12 3.20
N LEU A 88 -8.07 -7.13 2.36
CA LEU A 88 -8.90 -8.35 2.34
C LEU A 88 -8.77 -9.14 3.65
N LEU A 89 -7.54 -9.31 4.15
CA LEU A 89 -7.29 -9.97 5.43
C LEU A 89 -7.92 -9.19 6.59
N TYR A 90 -7.82 -7.85 6.59
CA TYR A 90 -8.46 -7.03 7.61
C TYR A 90 -9.98 -7.13 7.59
N ARG A 91 -10.60 -7.11 6.42
CA ARG A 91 -12.05 -7.29 6.30
C ARG A 91 -12.54 -8.61 6.88
N LYS A 92 -11.76 -9.68 6.71
CA LYS A 92 -12.11 -11.03 7.18
C LYS A 92 -11.84 -11.22 8.68
N THR A 93 -10.74 -10.68 9.20
CA THR A 93 -10.23 -11.03 10.53
C THR A 93 -10.23 -9.88 11.54
N ARG A 94 -10.34 -8.63 11.07
CA ARG A 94 -10.18 -7.40 11.88
C ARG A 94 -8.84 -7.33 12.65
N SER A 95 -7.87 -8.15 12.27
CA SER A 95 -6.53 -8.18 12.86
C SER A 95 -5.58 -7.22 12.13
N ILE A 96 -5.02 -6.26 12.86
CA ILE A 96 -4.01 -5.32 12.35
C ILE A 96 -2.73 -6.07 11.99
N TYR A 97 -2.36 -7.12 12.72
CA TYR A 97 -1.16 -7.91 12.45
C TYR A 97 -1.27 -8.66 11.11
N LEU A 98 -2.46 -9.14 10.75
CA LEU A 98 -2.67 -9.78 9.45
C LEU A 98 -2.65 -8.79 8.28
N VAL A 99 -2.88 -7.49 8.53
CA VAL A 99 -2.64 -6.45 7.52
C VAL A 99 -1.15 -6.35 7.19
N LEU A 100 -0.28 -6.36 8.21
CA LEU A 100 1.17 -6.39 8.01
C LEU A 100 1.58 -7.60 7.17
N VAL A 101 1.10 -8.80 7.52
CA VAL A 101 1.39 -10.03 6.77
C VAL A 101 0.92 -9.88 5.32
N GLY A 102 -0.29 -9.36 5.09
CA GLY A 102 -0.82 -9.12 3.75
C GLY A 102 -0.01 -8.10 2.95
N GLU A 103 0.46 -7.02 3.60
CA GLU A 103 1.34 -6.03 2.96
C GLU A 103 2.68 -6.65 2.57
N VAL A 104 3.32 -7.40 3.47
CA VAL A 104 4.63 -8.03 3.21
C VAL A 104 4.53 -9.09 2.11
N ILE A 105 3.50 -9.95 2.13
CA ILE A 105 3.30 -10.96 1.09
C ILE A 105 2.92 -10.29 -0.23
N GLY A 106 1.95 -9.36 -0.21
CA GLY A 106 1.47 -8.69 -1.41
C GLY A 106 2.55 -7.90 -2.12
N THR A 107 3.30 -7.10 -1.37
CA THR A 107 4.38 -6.28 -1.93
C THR A 107 5.67 -7.07 -2.08
N GLY A 108 6.12 -7.75 -1.02
CA GLY A 108 7.43 -8.38 -0.96
C GLY A 108 7.59 -9.57 -1.90
N PHE A 109 6.50 -10.31 -2.14
CA PHE A 109 6.51 -11.45 -3.06
C PHE A 109 5.76 -11.15 -4.36
N VAL A 110 4.46 -10.88 -4.29
CA VAL A 110 3.63 -10.74 -5.51
C VAL A 110 4.07 -9.52 -6.32
N GLY A 111 4.22 -8.37 -5.68
CA GLY A 111 4.67 -7.13 -6.33
C GLY A 111 6.09 -7.22 -6.86
N ALA A 112 6.99 -7.85 -6.09
CA ALA A 112 8.37 -8.06 -6.51
C ALA A 112 8.47 -8.96 -7.76
N MET A 113 7.76 -10.07 -7.77
CA MET A 113 7.73 -10.99 -8.92
C MET A 113 7.06 -10.35 -10.14
N ALA A 114 5.95 -9.60 -9.94
CA ALA A 114 5.28 -8.89 -11.03
C ALA A 114 6.14 -7.76 -11.62
N SER A 115 7.05 -7.19 -10.85
CA SER A 115 7.98 -6.17 -11.32
C SER A 115 9.03 -6.70 -12.29
N TYR A 116 9.42 -7.97 -12.20
CA TYR A 116 10.47 -8.56 -13.01
C TYR A 116 10.21 -8.47 -14.53
N PRO A 117 9.08 -9.00 -15.06
CA PRO A 117 8.83 -8.91 -16.50
C PRO A 117 8.68 -7.48 -16.99
N LEU A 118 8.11 -6.59 -16.18
CA LEU A 118 7.91 -5.20 -16.55
C LEU A 118 9.24 -4.42 -16.62
N MET A 119 10.14 -4.68 -15.69
CA MET A 119 11.48 -4.08 -15.73
C MET A 119 12.28 -4.57 -16.92
N LYS A 120 12.15 -5.84 -17.27
CA LYS A 120 12.78 -6.42 -18.45
C LYS A 120 12.24 -5.79 -19.75
N TRP A 121 10.91 -5.67 -19.87
CA TRP A 121 10.28 -5.18 -21.12
C TRP A 121 10.39 -3.68 -21.30
N PHE A 122 10.19 -2.89 -20.25
CA PHE A 122 10.14 -1.43 -20.36
C PHE A 122 11.50 -0.75 -20.19
N TYR A 123 12.42 -1.36 -19.46
CA TYR A 123 13.71 -0.74 -19.14
C TYR A 123 14.92 -1.56 -19.59
N ALA A 124 14.70 -2.67 -20.30
CA ALA A 124 15.76 -3.59 -20.77
C ALA A 124 16.71 -4.02 -19.63
N LEU A 125 16.24 -4.02 -18.38
CA LEU A 125 17.03 -4.44 -17.23
C LEU A 125 16.89 -5.96 -17.09
N ASP A 126 17.93 -6.65 -17.46
CA ASP A 126 18.00 -8.11 -17.37
C ASP A 126 18.44 -8.52 -15.96
N ALA A 127 17.51 -8.53 -15.01
CA ALA A 127 17.75 -9.16 -13.72
C ALA A 127 17.85 -10.69 -13.93
N GLN A 128 18.85 -11.31 -13.32
CA GLN A 128 19.20 -12.72 -13.54
C GLN A 128 18.09 -13.71 -13.10
N SER A 129 17.09 -13.25 -12.31
CA SER A 129 16.04 -14.11 -11.75
C SER A 129 14.77 -13.33 -11.46
N PRO A 130 13.57 -13.95 -11.62
CA PRO A 130 12.30 -13.38 -11.17
C PRO A 130 12.28 -13.03 -9.67
N PHE A 131 13.12 -13.65 -8.87
CA PHE A 131 13.23 -13.45 -7.42
C PHE A 131 14.16 -12.29 -7.03
N TYR A 132 14.84 -11.66 -8.01
CA TYR A 132 15.84 -10.62 -7.76
C TYR A 132 15.33 -9.46 -6.91
N TYR A 133 14.07 -9.04 -7.12
CA TYR A 133 13.49 -7.89 -6.41
C TYR A 133 12.94 -8.22 -5.02
N ILE A 134 12.76 -9.50 -4.66
CA ILE A 134 12.13 -9.91 -3.38
C ILE A 134 12.85 -9.31 -2.17
N PRO A 135 14.19 -9.42 -2.00
CA PRO A 135 14.86 -8.91 -0.81
C PRO A 135 14.72 -7.38 -0.65
N PHE A 136 14.67 -6.63 -1.74
CA PHE A 136 14.50 -5.17 -1.71
C PHE A 136 13.09 -4.78 -1.30
N TYR A 137 12.08 -5.40 -1.91
CA TYR A 137 10.68 -5.13 -1.63
C TYR A 137 10.27 -5.59 -0.23
N THR A 138 10.72 -6.78 0.18
CA THR A 138 10.39 -7.33 1.51
C THR A 138 10.93 -6.45 2.63
N ARG A 139 12.19 -6.00 2.54
CA ARG A 139 12.75 -5.08 3.55
C ARG A 139 11.95 -3.81 3.66
N SER A 140 11.63 -3.19 2.53
CA SER A 140 10.85 -1.96 2.48
C SER A 140 9.44 -2.17 3.06
N ALA A 141 8.77 -3.26 2.69
CA ALA A 141 7.44 -3.60 3.16
C ALA A 141 7.42 -3.89 4.67
N VAL A 142 8.39 -4.66 5.19
CA VAL A 142 8.47 -4.97 6.63
C VAL A 142 8.63 -3.71 7.46
N VAL A 143 9.59 -2.85 7.11
CA VAL A 143 9.84 -1.60 7.85
C VAL A 143 8.63 -0.69 7.81
N GLY A 144 8.08 -0.43 6.63
CA GLY A 144 6.93 0.45 6.48
C GLY A 144 5.66 -0.10 7.14
N ALA A 145 5.39 -1.41 6.97
CA ALA A 145 4.23 -2.03 7.58
C ALA A 145 4.34 -2.07 9.12
N ALA A 146 5.52 -2.30 9.68
CA ALA A 146 5.74 -2.24 11.13
C ALA A 146 5.44 -0.84 11.69
N MET A 147 5.89 0.22 11.00
CA MET A 147 5.56 1.60 11.35
C MET A 147 4.05 1.85 11.30
N GLY A 148 3.37 1.39 10.25
CA GLY A 148 1.92 1.51 10.09
C GLY A 148 1.15 0.79 11.20
N VAL A 149 1.55 -0.42 11.54
CA VAL A 149 0.98 -1.20 12.64
C VAL A 149 1.17 -0.49 13.98
N ALA A 150 2.36 0.06 14.25
CA ALA A 150 2.61 0.81 15.49
C ALA A 150 1.65 2.00 15.65
N VAL A 151 1.45 2.79 14.60
CA VAL A 151 0.50 3.91 14.60
C VAL A 151 -0.94 3.40 14.79
N LEU A 152 -1.34 2.36 14.09
CA LEU A 152 -2.69 1.79 14.23
C LEU A 152 -2.96 1.23 15.63
N LEU A 153 -1.96 0.65 16.30
CA LEU A 153 -2.07 0.18 17.68
C LEU A 153 -2.25 1.35 18.66
N ILE A 154 -1.55 2.46 18.46
CA ILE A 154 -1.74 3.69 19.23
C ILE A 154 -3.16 4.23 19.05
N LEU A 155 -3.63 4.34 17.79
CA LEU A 155 -4.99 4.78 17.48
C LEU A 155 -6.06 3.84 18.05
N LYS A 156 -5.79 2.54 18.07
CA LYS A 156 -6.68 1.55 18.67
C LYS A 156 -6.77 1.71 20.19
N ARG A 157 -5.63 1.91 20.85
CA ARG A 157 -5.57 2.10 22.32
C ARG A 157 -6.24 3.40 22.76
N SER A 158 -6.13 4.48 21.98
CA SER A 158 -6.79 5.76 22.26
C SER A 158 -8.28 5.79 21.94
N GLY A 159 -8.83 4.74 21.33
CA GLY A 159 -10.21 4.71 20.83
C GLY A 159 -10.46 5.56 19.58
N ALA A 160 -9.45 6.30 19.09
CA ALA A 160 -9.57 7.16 17.91
C ALA A 160 -9.85 6.36 16.62
N MET A 161 -9.29 5.15 16.53
CA MET A 161 -9.49 4.28 15.37
C MET A 161 -10.97 3.98 15.11
N LYS A 162 -11.73 3.65 16.16
CA LYS A 162 -13.17 3.34 16.04
C LYS A 162 -13.95 4.58 15.59
N ARG A 163 -13.68 5.74 16.20
CA ARG A 163 -14.33 7.02 15.85
C ARG A 163 -14.09 7.40 14.40
N LEU A 164 -12.86 7.25 13.91
CA LEU A 164 -12.50 7.55 12.51
C LEU A 164 -13.20 6.59 11.53
N GLN A 165 -13.27 5.29 11.86
CA GLN A 165 -13.99 4.31 11.04
C GLN A 165 -15.49 4.63 10.95
N GLU A 166 -16.14 4.95 12.08
CA GLU A 166 -17.55 5.36 12.11
C GLU A 166 -17.82 6.62 11.28
N GLN A 167 -16.91 7.59 11.30
CA GLN A 167 -17.01 8.79 10.45
C GLN A 167 -16.90 8.51 8.95
N LEU A 168 -16.13 7.49 8.56
CA LEU A 168 -15.97 7.09 7.15
C LEU A 168 -17.15 6.27 6.63
N GLU A 169 -17.96 5.67 7.51
CA GLU A 169 -19.11 4.86 7.14
C GLU A 169 -20.42 5.65 7.07
N ARG A 170 -20.47 6.82 7.70
CA ARG A 170 -21.58 7.79 7.59
C ARG A 170 -21.60 8.48 6.22
#